data_d5e8d7cd42ba1352626a5366a57c2305
#
_entry.id   d5e8d7cd42ba1352626a5366a57c2305
#
_cell.length_a   1.000
_cell.length_b   1.000
_cell.length_c   1.000
_cell.angle_alpha   90.00
_cell.angle_beta   90.00
_cell.angle_gamma   90.00
#
_symmetry.space_group_name_H-M   'P 1'
#
loop_
_entity.id
_entity.type
_entity.pdbx_description
1 polymer ?
#
loop_
_entity_poly.entity_id
_entity_poly.type
_entity_poly.pdbx_seq_one_letter_code
_entity_poly.pdbx_strand_id
1 'polypeptide(L)' 'MYNKYFNLEINTETQTMLRRAERLKEWLIDNDYKIETSGCFNCVHFEIYIENHERFLKANQAIDDIIYFDAI' A
#
# COMPACT_ATOMS: atom_id res chain seq x y z
N MET A 1 -3.85 -19.80 10.67
CA MET A 1 -2.84 -18.73 10.57
C MET A 1 -2.97 -18.00 9.25
N TYR A 2 -2.85 -16.69 9.27
CA TYR A 2 -3.18 -15.85 8.13
C TYR A 2 -1.91 -15.28 7.48
N ASN A 3 -1.14 -16.14 6.84
CA ASN A 3 0.10 -15.74 6.22
C ASN A 3 -0.07 -15.67 4.71
N LYS A 4 -0.26 -14.49 4.18
CA LYS A 4 -0.31 -14.35 2.74
C LYS A 4 0.07 -12.95 2.32
N TYR A 5 0.40 -12.83 1.05
CA TYR A 5 0.71 -11.53 0.46
C TYR A 5 -0.54 -10.92 -0.12
N PHE A 6 -0.70 -9.65 0.12
CA PHE A 6 -1.74 -8.84 -0.49
C PHE A 6 -1.10 -8.02 -1.60
N ASN A 7 -1.60 -8.19 -2.81
CA ASN A 7 -1.04 -7.51 -3.98
C ASN A 7 -1.87 -6.28 -4.31
N LEU A 8 -1.20 -5.16 -4.52
CA LEU A 8 -1.85 -3.91 -4.86
C LEU A 8 -1.09 -3.23 -5.98
N GLU A 9 -1.79 -2.83 -7.01
CA GLU A 9 -1.19 -2.09 -8.11
C GLU A 9 -1.80 -0.70 -8.15
N ILE A 10 -0.95 0.33 -8.22
CA ILE A 10 -1.38 1.72 -8.23
C ILE A 10 -0.89 2.37 -9.51
N ASN A 11 -1.81 2.94 -10.27
CA ASN A 11 -1.47 3.70 -11.45
C ASN A 11 -0.89 5.04 -11.02
N THR A 12 0.34 5.34 -11.47
CA THR A 12 1.05 6.55 -11.06
C THR A 12 1.27 7.51 -12.22
N GLU A 13 0.32 7.58 -13.14
CA GLU A 13 0.42 8.50 -14.27
C GLU A 13 0.39 9.96 -13.84
N THR A 14 -0.23 10.27 -12.72
CA THR A 14 -0.30 11.63 -12.24
C THR A 14 0.61 11.83 -11.04
N GLN A 15 1.06 13.09 -10.84
CA GLN A 15 1.87 13.43 -9.68
C GLN A 15 1.13 13.14 -8.37
N THR A 16 -0.17 13.39 -8.37
CA THR A 16 -0.98 13.16 -7.19
C THR A 16 -0.95 11.68 -6.78
N MET A 17 -1.14 10.79 -7.74
CA MET A 17 -1.13 9.37 -7.45
C MET A 17 0.26 8.87 -7.07
N LEU A 18 1.29 9.44 -7.70
CA LEU A 18 2.66 9.08 -7.33
C LEU A 18 2.94 9.43 -5.87
N ARG A 19 2.54 10.62 -5.44
CA ARG A 19 2.72 11.04 -4.04
C ARG A 19 1.94 10.14 -3.09
N ARG A 20 0.72 9.78 -3.44
CA ARG A 20 -0.10 8.91 -2.61
C ARG A 20 0.55 7.53 -2.46
N ALA A 21 1.10 7.01 -3.55
CA ALA A 21 1.80 5.72 -3.49
C ALA A 21 3.00 5.80 -2.56
N GLU A 22 3.77 6.88 -2.62
CA GLU A 22 4.90 7.06 -1.73
C GLU A 22 4.47 7.17 -0.27
N ARG A 23 3.37 7.86 -0.01
CA ARG A 23 2.85 7.99 1.36
C ARG A 23 2.38 6.66 1.90
N LEU A 24 1.75 5.85 1.06
CA LEU A 24 1.33 4.53 1.47
C LEU A 24 2.55 3.68 1.83
N LYS A 25 3.58 3.74 1.02
CA LYS A 25 4.81 3.01 1.29
C LYS A 25 5.39 3.40 2.65
N GLU A 26 5.48 4.70 2.92
CA GLU A 26 6.00 5.19 4.19
C GLU A 26 5.14 4.73 5.35
N TRP A 27 3.82 4.81 5.20
CA TRP A 27 2.91 4.38 6.25
C TRP A 27 3.11 2.89 6.57
N LEU A 28 3.25 2.07 5.55
CA LEU A 28 3.43 0.64 5.76
C LEU A 28 4.74 0.34 6.47
N ILE A 29 5.80 1.01 6.08
CA ILE A 29 7.10 0.83 6.73
C ILE A 29 7.05 1.30 8.18
N ASP A 30 6.43 2.46 8.43
CA ASP A 30 6.33 3.02 9.77
C ASP A 30 5.49 2.15 10.70
N ASN A 31 4.59 1.36 10.15
CA ASN A 31 3.72 0.48 10.93
C ASN A 31 4.21 -0.96 10.92
N ASP A 32 5.47 -1.16 10.56
CA ASP A 32 6.14 -2.46 10.64
C ASP A 32 5.54 -3.53 9.72
N TYR A 33 5.03 -3.12 8.59
CA TYR A 33 4.61 -4.09 7.57
C TYR A 33 5.83 -4.48 6.74
N LYS A 34 5.91 -5.76 6.43
CA LYS A 34 6.91 -6.26 5.51
C LYS A 34 6.36 -6.11 4.10
N ILE A 35 7.04 -5.33 3.28
CA ILE A 35 6.55 -5.05 1.94
C ILE A 35 7.67 -5.19 0.92
N GLU A 36 7.25 -5.46 -0.31
CA GLU A 36 8.13 -5.36 -1.47
C GLU A 36 7.44 -4.51 -2.51
N THR A 37 8.20 -3.66 -3.17
CA THR A 37 7.65 -2.80 -4.19
C THR A 37 8.42 -2.99 -5.49
N SER A 38 7.71 -2.88 -6.59
CA SER A 38 8.33 -2.86 -7.90
C SER A 38 7.60 -1.84 -8.75
N GLY A 39 8.32 -1.17 -9.64
CA GLY A 39 7.75 -0.16 -10.47
C GLY A 39 7.79 -0.55 -11.93
N CYS A 40 6.81 -0.11 -12.68
CA CYS A 40 6.87 -0.15 -14.12
C CYS A 40 6.68 1.27 -14.62
N PHE A 41 6.42 1.44 -15.90
CA PHE A 41 6.46 2.77 -16.48
C PHE A 41 5.47 3.74 -15.81
N ASN A 42 4.23 3.32 -15.65
CA ASN A 42 3.20 4.18 -15.07
C ASN A 42 2.49 3.52 -13.90
N CYS A 43 3.16 2.64 -13.18
CA CYS A 43 2.51 1.98 -12.07
C CYS A 43 3.53 1.56 -11.01
N VAL A 44 3.00 1.33 -9.81
CA VAL A 44 3.78 0.79 -8.69
C VAL A 44 3.01 -0.41 -8.17
N HIS A 45 3.71 -1.51 -8.02
CA HIS A 45 3.13 -2.74 -7.49
C HIS A 45 3.65 -2.96 -6.08
N PHE A 46 2.72 -3.21 -5.16
CA PHE A 46 3.05 -3.51 -3.77
C PHE A 46 2.73 -4.95 -3.47
N GLU A 47 3.64 -5.63 -2.78
CA GLU A 47 3.34 -6.90 -2.14
C GLU A 47 3.45 -6.68 -0.65
N ILE A 48 2.34 -6.81 0.06
CA ILE A 48 2.28 -6.52 1.48
C ILE A 48 2.04 -7.83 2.22
N TYR A 49 2.96 -8.18 3.12
CA TYR A 49 2.84 -9.41 3.88
C TYR A 49 1.86 -9.21 5.03
N ILE A 50 0.83 -10.04 5.08
CA ILE A 50 -0.23 -9.95 6.09
C ILE A 50 -0.13 -11.14 7.04
N GLU A 51 0.11 -10.85 8.31
CA GLU A 51 0.31 -11.89 9.32
C GLU A 51 -1.01 -12.38 9.90
N ASN A 52 -2.01 -11.51 9.99
CA ASN A 52 -3.30 -11.88 10.57
C ASN A 52 -4.38 -10.95 10.04
N HIS A 53 -5.62 -11.26 10.37
CA HIS A 53 -6.77 -10.53 9.85
C HIS A 53 -6.80 -9.07 10.32
N GLU A 54 -6.40 -8.83 11.55
CA GLU A 54 -6.37 -7.47 12.09
C GLU A 54 -5.40 -6.58 11.31
N ARG A 55 -4.23 -7.12 10.99
CA ARG A 55 -3.25 -6.41 10.17
C ARG A 55 -3.78 -6.15 8.77
N PHE A 56 -4.52 -7.10 8.23
CA PHE A 56 -5.15 -6.92 6.93
C PHE A 56 -6.15 -5.76 6.93
N LEU A 57 -7.02 -5.72 7.95
CA LEU A 57 -8.02 -4.65 8.03
C LEU A 57 -7.35 -3.29 8.17
N LYS A 58 -6.30 -3.21 8.98
CA LYS A 58 -5.58 -1.96 9.18
C LYS A 58 -4.92 -1.49 7.90
N ALA A 59 -4.28 -2.39 7.17
CA ALA A 59 -3.64 -2.05 5.91
C ALA A 59 -4.68 -1.62 4.87
N ASN A 60 -5.79 -2.33 4.82
CA ASN A 60 -6.86 -2.02 3.87
C ASN A 60 -7.44 -0.64 4.13
N GLN A 61 -7.62 -0.29 5.41
CA GLN A 61 -8.12 1.02 5.78
C GLN A 61 -7.14 2.12 5.35
N ALA A 62 -5.84 1.88 5.55
CA ALA A 62 -4.82 2.85 5.16
C ALA A 62 -4.80 3.04 3.64
N ILE A 63 -4.97 1.96 2.90
CA ILE A 63 -5.02 2.05 1.44
C ILE A 63 -6.20 2.92 1.01
N ASP A 64 -7.37 2.68 1.59
CA ASP A 64 -8.54 3.49 1.28
C ASP A 64 -8.30 4.96 1.60
N ASP A 65 -7.76 5.23 2.78
CA ASP A 65 -7.58 6.62 3.22
C ASP A 65 -6.54 7.35 2.39
N ILE A 66 -5.43 6.70 2.11
CA ILE A 66 -4.29 7.35 1.46
C ILE A 66 -4.46 7.40 -0.06
N ILE A 67 -4.94 6.30 -0.65
CA ILE A 67 -5.00 6.17 -2.10
C ILE A 67 -6.31 6.71 -2.66
N TYR A 68 -7.43 6.36 -2.04
CA TYR A 68 -8.74 6.64 -2.62
C TYR A 68 -9.41 7.87 -2.07
N PHE A 69 -9.22 8.18 -0.80
CA PHE A 69 -9.91 9.30 -0.18
C PHE A 69 -9.00 10.48 0.12
N ASP A 70 -7.69 10.27 0.12
CA ASP A 70 -6.73 11.33 0.40
C ASP A 70 -7.11 12.08 1.68
N ALA A 71 -7.40 11.32 2.71
CA ALA A 71 -7.87 11.86 3.98
C ALA A 71 -6.70 12.38 4.81
N ILE A 72 -6.35 13.60 4.59
CA ILE A 72 -5.29 14.21 5.38
C ILE A 72 -5.70 15.55 5.86
#